data_5b918216cf7b91c5dd987bb88870077d
#
_entry.id   5b918216cf7b91c5dd987bb88870077d
#
_cell.length_a   1.000
_cell.length_b   1.000
_cell.length_c   1.000
_cell.angle_alpha   90.00
_cell.angle_beta   90.00
_cell.angle_gamma   90.00
#
_symmetry.space_group_name_H-M   'P 1'
#
loop_
_entity.id
_entity.type
_entity.pdbx_description
1 polymer ?
#
loop_
_entity_poly.entity_id
_entity_poly.type
_entity_poly.pdbx_seq_one_letter_code
_entity_poly.pdbx_strand_id
1 'polypeptide(L)'
;MPRGYNSRRSYHNLSHHGKSSNKLKQLEAIDQWHMRLLDQLFSDLKGISENGETLFDRTMVLYGSNLGNANTHVTTNLPVLLAGGGFRHGQHLAFDTHNNYPLPNLFVSMLQRMGLPAERFATSTGTMRGLEG
;
A
#
# COMPACT_ATOMS: atom_id res chain seq x y z
N MET A 1 -2.84 -16.72 -12.72
CA MET A 1 -2.35 -17.37 -11.49
C MET A 1 -0.83 -17.33 -11.49
N PRO A 2 -0.18 -16.92 -10.40
CA PRO A 2 1.28 -16.88 -10.33
C PRO A 2 1.89 -18.29 -10.46
N ARG A 3 3.02 -18.39 -11.17
CA ARG A 3 3.77 -19.65 -11.24
C ARG A 3 4.27 -20.01 -9.83
N GLY A 4 4.09 -21.26 -9.41
CA GLY A 4 4.49 -21.74 -8.08
C GLY A 4 3.40 -21.69 -7.01
N TYR A 5 2.24 -21.11 -7.31
CA TYR A 5 1.09 -21.15 -6.40
C TYR A 5 0.35 -22.49 -6.49
N ASN A 6 0.11 -23.10 -5.33
CA ASN A 6 -0.72 -24.29 -5.25
C ASN A 6 -2.15 -23.90 -4.88
N SER A 7 -3.07 -23.97 -5.83
CA SER A 7 -4.48 -23.60 -5.68
C SER A 7 -5.26 -24.41 -4.61
N ARG A 8 -4.67 -25.50 -4.11
CA ARG A 8 -5.27 -26.28 -3.00
C ARG A 8 -5.14 -25.61 -1.63
N ARG A 9 -4.35 -24.54 -1.52
CA ARG A 9 -4.18 -23.77 -0.28
C ARG A 9 -4.73 -22.38 -0.47
N SER A 10 -5.58 -21.92 0.47
CA SER A 10 -6.04 -20.53 0.49
C SER A 10 -4.87 -19.59 0.85
N TYR A 11 -4.94 -18.34 0.38
CA TYR A 11 -4.00 -17.28 0.76
C TYR A 11 -3.88 -17.15 2.29
N HIS A 12 -5.01 -17.18 2.99
CA HIS A 12 -5.05 -17.14 4.46
C HIS A 12 -4.25 -18.29 5.08
N ASN A 13 -4.38 -19.52 4.57
CA ASN A 13 -3.58 -20.64 5.10
C ASN A 13 -2.08 -20.46 4.85
N LEU A 14 -1.70 -19.83 3.74
CA LEU A 14 -0.31 -19.50 3.44
C LEU A 14 0.22 -18.40 4.37
N SER A 15 -0.59 -17.40 4.71
CA SER A 15 -0.18 -16.30 5.59
C SER A 15 0.17 -16.79 7.00
N HIS A 16 -0.45 -17.88 7.46
CA HIS A 16 -0.05 -18.61 8.66
C HIS A 16 1.08 -19.59 8.34
N HIS A 17 2.20 -19.06 7.87
CA HIS A 17 3.30 -19.86 7.32
C HIS A 17 4.09 -20.67 8.36
N GLY A 18 4.12 -20.28 9.65
CA GLY A 18 4.87 -20.97 10.69
C GLY A 18 6.35 -21.15 10.33
N LYS A 19 6.95 -20.21 9.59
CA LYS A 19 8.30 -20.26 9.01
C LYS A 19 8.52 -21.39 7.99
N SER A 20 7.47 -22.05 7.49
CA SER A 20 7.59 -23.05 6.43
C SER A 20 8.11 -22.42 5.14
N SER A 21 9.28 -22.86 4.65
CA SER A 21 9.89 -22.36 3.43
C SER A 21 9.00 -22.55 2.19
N ASN A 22 8.23 -23.64 2.14
CA ASN A 22 7.29 -23.89 1.05
C ASN A 22 6.13 -22.88 1.03
N LYS A 23 5.57 -22.54 2.20
CA LYS A 23 4.51 -21.51 2.29
C LYS A 23 5.07 -20.13 1.95
N LEU A 24 6.26 -19.79 2.44
CA LEU A 24 6.91 -18.50 2.17
C LEU A 24 7.18 -18.31 0.67
N LYS A 25 7.70 -19.34 -0.04
CA LYS A 25 7.89 -19.28 -1.50
C LYS A 25 6.58 -19.06 -2.26
N GLN A 26 5.47 -19.63 -1.78
CA GLN A 26 4.16 -19.43 -2.40
C GLN A 26 3.62 -18.01 -2.14
N LEU A 27 3.82 -17.47 -0.92
CA LEU A 27 3.49 -16.07 -0.61
C LEU A 27 4.30 -15.11 -1.47
N GLU A 28 5.62 -15.31 -1.56
CA GLU A 28 6.48 -14.52 -2.43
C GLU A 28 5.99 -14.48 -3.88
N ALA A 29 5.59 -15.65 -4.43
CA ALA A 29 5.06 -15.71 -5.79
C ALA A 29 3.74 -14.93 -5.94
N ILE A 30 2.89 -14.90 -4.89
CA ILE A 30 1.66 -14.12 -4.87
C ILE A 30 1.98 -12.63 -4.79
N ASP A 31 2.89 -12.23 -3.90
CA ASP A 31 3.26 -10.83 -3.71
C ASP A 31 3.92 -10.26 -4.98
N GLN A 32 4.80 -11.03 -5.65
CA GLN A 32 5.34 -10.65 -6.95
C GLN A 32 4.25 -10.48 -8.01
N TRP A 33 3.20 -11.31 -7.98
CA TRP A 33 2.07 -11.16 -8.88
C TRP A 33 1.26 -9.90 -8.59
N HIS A 34 1.02 -9.58 -7.32
CA HIS A 34 0.37 -8.33 -6.93
C HIS A 34 1.17 -7.11 -7.40
N MET A 35 2.49 -7.13 -7.27
CA MET A 35 3.33 -6.03 -7.78
C MET A 35 3.23 -5.86 -9.30
N ARG A 36 3.14 -6.96 -10.06
CA ARG A 36 2.92 -6.89 -11.52
C ARG A 36 1.55 -6.32 -11.88
N LEU A 37 0.51 -6.65 -11.11
CA LEU A 37 -0.83 -6.09 -11.32
C LEU A 37 -0.85 -4.58 -11.01
N LEU A 38 -0.13 -4.14 -9.98
CA LEU A 38 0.03 -2.71 -9.68
C LEU A 38 0.81 -1.99 -10.78
N ASP A 39 1.89 -2.57 -11.27
CA ASP A 39 2.67 -2.01 -12.38
C ASP A 39 1.82 -1.86 -13.64
N GLN A 40 1.00 -2.86 -13.96
CA GLN A 40 0.04 -2.78 -15.06
C GLN A 40 -0.99 -1.66 -14.83
N LEU A 41 -1.58 -1.59 -13.64
CA LEU A 41 -2.53 -0.52 -13.29
C LEU A 41 -1.89 0.87 -13.46
N PHE A 42 -0.65 1.06 -12.98
CA PHE A 42 0.05 2.34 -13.12
C PHE A 42 0.35 2.66 -14.59
N SER A 43 0.71 1.66 -15.38
CA SER A 43 0.94 1.82 -16.82
C SER A 43 -0.34 2.21 -17.56
N ASP A 44 -1.45 1.56 -17.24
CA ASP A 44 -2.76 1.85 -17.83
C ASP A 44 -3.21 3.28 -17.46
N LEU A 45 -3.11 3.68 -16.19
CA LEU A 45 -3.44 5.03 -15.74
C LEU A 45 -2.56 6.10 -16.37
N LYS A 46 -1.26 5.83 -16.58
CA LYS A 46 -0.35 6.74 -17.28
C LYS A 46 -0.61 6.82 -18.77
N GLY A 47 -1.17 5.77 -19.36
CA GLY A 47 -1.52 5.71 -20.79
C GLY A 47 -2.74 6.55 -21.18
N ILE A 48 -3.53 7.01 -20.22
CA ILE A 48 -4.75 7.80 -20.47
C ILE A 48 -4.51 9.23 -19.99
N SER A 49 -4.71 10.20 -20.90
CA SER A 49 -4.57 11.63 -20.60
C SER A 49 -5.88 12.36 -20.78
N GLU A 50 -6.20 13.24 -19.84
CA GLU A 50 -7.35 14.14 -19.87
C GLU A 50 -6.89 15.56 -19.49
N ASN A 51 -7.23 16.56 -20.32
CA ASN A 51 -6.90 17.96 -20.06
C ASN A 51 -5.40 18.24 -19.80
N GLY A 52 -4.50 17.45 -20.40
CA GLY A 52 -3.06 17.64 -20.29
C GLY A 52 -2.41 16.90 -19.11
N GLU A 53 -3.17 16.21 -18.29
CA GLU A 53 -2.68 15.36 -17.18
C GLU A 53 -3.02 13.89 -17.42
N THR A 54 -2.23 12.98 -16.87
CA THR A 54 -2.56 11.56 -16.91
C THR A 54 -3.60 11.20 -15.85
N LEU A 55 -4.35 10.13 -16.05
CA LEU A 55 -5.22 9.63 -14.98
C LEU A 55 -4.41 9.23 -13.74
N PHE A 56 -3.14 8.84 -13.90
CA PHE A 56 -2.26 8.55 -12.78
C PHE A 56 -2.01 9.78 -11.89
N ASP A 57 -1.82 10.96 -12.48
CA ASP A 57 -1.60 12.20 -11.74
C ASP A 57 -2.83 12.58 -10.88
N ARG A 58 -4.01 12.18 -11.32
CA ARG A 58 -5.31 12.50 -10.71
C ARG A 58 -5.90 11.36 -9.86
N THR A 59 -5.25 10.21 -9.82
CA THR A 59 -5.74 9.03 -9.09
C THR A 59 -4.79 8.67 -7.96
N MET A 60 -5.27 8.67 -6.73
CA MET A 60 -4.52 8.14 -5.59
C MET A 60 -4.70 6.63 -5.49
N VAL A 61 -3.64 5.89 -5.62
CA VAL A 61 -3.63 4.43 -5.45
C VAL A 61 -2.94 4.09 -4.13
N LEU A 62 -3.69 3.51 -3.21
CA LEU A 62 -3.19 3.01 -1.93
C LEU A 62 -3.22 1.48 -1.94
N TYR A 63 -2.07 0.87 -1.75
CA TYR A 63 -1.91 -0.57 -1.61
C TYR A 63 -1.16 -0.89 -0.34
N GLY A 64 -1.59 -1.91 0.40
CA GLY A 64 -0.90 -2.29 1.63
C GLY A 64 -1.51 -3.51 2.29
N SER A 65 -1.01 -3.82 3.47
CA SER A 65 -1.54 -4.85 4.34
C SER A 65 -2.05 -4.24 5.65
N ASN A 66 -3.14 -4.79 6.18
CA ASN A 66 -3.63 -4.47 7.52
C ASN A 66 -2.90 -5.24 8.64
N LEU A 67 -1.90 -6.05 8.27
CA LEU A 67 -1.04 -6.78 9.19
C LEU A 67 0.43 -6.54 8.79
N GLY A 68 1.24 -6.13 9.76
CA GLY A 68 2.69 -6.08 9.62
C GLY A 68 3.31 -7.48 9.63
N ASN A 69 2.68 -8.42 10.34
CA ASN A 69 3.02 -9.83 10.30
C ASN A 69 1.74 -10.66 10.40
N ALA A 70 1.33 -11.25 9.30
CA ALA A 70 0.11 -12.05 9.22
C ALA A 70 0.21 -13.37 10.01
N ASN A 71 1.41 -13.96 10.17
CA ASN A 71 1.58 -15.20 10.93
C ASN A 71 1.30 -15.03 12.43
N THR A 72 1.55 -13.84 12.96
CA THR A 72 1.38 -13.50 14.38
C THR A 72 0.30 -12.45 14.62
N HIS A 73 -0.42 -12.03 13.59
CA HIS A 73 -1.46 -11.00 13.61
C HIS A 73 -1.02 -9.65 14.19
N VAL A 74 0.26 -9.30 13.97
CA VAL A 74 0.78 -7.98 14.38
C VAL A 74 0.19 -6.91 13.48
N THR A 75 -0.39 -5.86 14.08
CA THR A 75 -1.06 -4.74 13.38
C THR A 75 -0.24 -3.44 13.41
N THR A 76 1.04 -3.52 13.76
CA THR A 76 1.98 -2.39 13.75
C THR A 76 2.95 -2.49 12.59
N ASN A 77 3.58 -1.36 12.24
CA ASN A 77 4.57 -1.27 11.15
C ASN A 77 4.02 -1.83 9.83
N LEU A 78 2.85 -1.33 9.44
CA LEU A 78 2.14 -1.80 8.24
C LEU A 78 2.91 -1.40 6.98
N PRO A 79 3.12 -2.35 6.03
CA PRO A 79 3.66 -2.01 4.72
C PRO A 79 2.58 -1.32 3.90
N VAL A 80 2.84 -0.08 3.47
CA VAL A 80 1.91 0.73 2.69
C VAL A 80 2.64 1.36 1.51
N LEU A 81 2.04 1.32 0.34
CA LEU A 81 2.48 1.99 -0.88
C LEU A 81 1.40 2.99 -1.30
N LEU A 82 1.80 4.24 -1.52
CA LEU A 82 0.97 5.28 -2.10
C LEU A 82 1.56 5.69 -3.44
N ALA A 83 0.72 5.80 -4.46
CA ALA A 83 1.14 6.25 -5.80
C ALA A 83 0.08 7.16 -6.43
N GLY A 84 0.50 8.03 -7.36
CA GLY A 84 -0.37 8.95 -8.08
C GLY A 84 -0.90 10.12 -7.22
N GLY A 85 -1.94 10.79 -7.69
CA GLY A 85 -2.63 11.85 -6.96
C GLY A 85 -1.82 13.11 -6.69
N GLY A 86 -0.69 13.32 -7.38
CA GLY A 86 0.16 14.50 -7.23
C GLY A 86 0.93 14.59 -5.91
N PHE A 87 1.11 13.50 -5.19
CA PHE A 87 2.02 13.43 -4.07
C PHE A 87 3.48 13.33 -4.53
N ARG A 88 4.41 13.65 -3.64
CA ARG A 88 5.84 13.44 -3.88
C ARG A 88 6.17 11.94 -3.83
N HIS A 89 6.58 11.39 -4.95
CA HIS A 89 6.90 9.97 -5.11
C HIS A 89 8.40 9.71 -5.21
N GLY A 90 8.76 8.42 -5.34
CA GLY A 90 10.14 7.97 -5.50
C GLY A 90 10.93 7.96 -4.20
N GLN A 91 10.27 7.84 -3.06
CA GLN A 91 10.89 7.84 -1.74
C GLN A 91 10.37 6.70 -0.85
N HIS A 92 11.16 6.35 0.15
CA HIS A 92 10.77 5.47 1.23
C HIS A 92 10.68 6.28 2.53
N LEU A 93 9.48 6.42 3.07
CA LEU A 93 9.25 7.07 4.35
C LEU A 93 9.34 6.01 5.46
N ALA A 94 10.42 6.04 6.22
CA ALA A 94 10.63 5.21 7.39
C ALA A 94 10.41 6.05 8.65
N PHE A 95 9.58 5.55 9.56
CA PHE A 95 9.29 6.18 10.85
C PHE A 95 9.84 5.31 11.98
N ASP A 96 9.85 5.87 13.19
CA ASP A 96 10.24 5.12 14.38
C ASP A 96 9.29 3.93 14.61
N THR A 97 9.84 2.72 14.73
CA THR A 97 9.05 1.50 14.86
C THR A 97 8.37 1.34 16.22
N HIS A 98 8.83 2.05 17.24
CA HIS A 98 8.26 2.04 18.61
C HIS A 98 7.28 3.19 18.83
N ASN A 99 7.51 4.34 18.15
CA ASN A 99 6.66 5.52 18.21
C ASN A 99 6.25 5.94 16.79
N ASN A 100 5.60 5.03 16.10
CA ASN A 100 5.26 5.16 14.68
C ASN A 100 4.10 6.16 14.46
N TYR A 101 4.03 6.70 13.25
CA TYR A 101 2.89 7.51 12.82
C TYR A 101 1.60 6.67 12.81
N PRO A 102 0.50 7.21 13.33
CA PRO A 102 -0.81 6.61 13.08
C PRO A 102 -1.11 6.57 11.58
N LEU A 103 -1.49 5.40 11.05
CA LEU A 103 -1.88 5.27 9.64
C LEU A 103 -2.99 6.28 9.23
N PRO A 104 -3.97 6.63 10.09
CA PRO A 104 -4.95 7.66 9.79
C PRO A 104 -4.39 9.04 9.42
N ASN A 105 -3.13 9.36 9.77
CA ASN A 105 -2.48 10.59 9.31
C ASN A 105 -2.32 10.60 7.78
N LEU A 106 -2.05 9.44 7.17
CA LEU A 106 -2.03 9.30 5.72
C LEU A 106 -3.42 9.61 5.12
N PHE A 107 -4.47 9.10 5.75
CA PHE A 107 -5.84 9.35 5.27
C PHE A 107 -6.24 10.83 5.38
N VAL A 108 -5.80 11.55 6.42
CA VAL A 108 -5.99 13.01 6.48
C VAL A 108 -5.31 13.70 5.30
N SER A 109 -4.05 13.35 5.01
CA SER A 109 -3.34 13.89 3.85
C SER A 109 -4.05 13.58 2.52
N MET A 110 -4.57 12.37 2.36
CA MET A 110 -5.33 11.97 1.17
C MET A 110 -6.66 12.76 1.05
N LEU A 111 -7.40 12.93 2.15
CA LEU A 111 -8.65 13.69 2.16
C LEU A 111 -8.41 15.16 1.77
N GLN A 112 -7.37 15.78 2.33
CA GLN A 112 -7.00 17.15 1.98
C GLN A 112 -6.59 17.26 0.51
N ARG A 113 -5.89 16.26 -0.03
CA ARG A 113 -5.53 16.21 -1.46
C ARG A 113 -6.75 16.08 -2.37
N MET A 114 -7.84 15.49 -1.88
CA MET A 114 -9.14 15.45 -2.56
C MET A 114 -9.94 16.77 -2.44
N GLY A 115 -9.39 17.79 -1.79
CA GLY A 115 -10.06 19.07 -1.58
C GLY A 115 -11.02 19.09 -0.38
N LEU A 116 -11.01 18.07 0.46
CA LEU A 116 -11.83 18.02 1.67
C LEU A 116 -11.08 18.67 2.85
N PRO A 117 -11.67 19.64 3.57
CA PRO A 117 -11.02 20.35 4.67
C PRO A 117 -10.99 19.48 5.94
N ALA A 118 -10.37 18.30 5.86
CA ALA A 118 -10.25 17.37 6.98
C ALA A 118 -9.00 17.69 7.81
N GLU A 119 -9.18 18.00 9.09
CA GLU A 119 -8.07 18.16 10.05
C GLU A 119 -7.76 16.86 10.78
N ARG A 120 -8.76 15.97 10.90
CA ARG A 120 -8.67 14.70 11.62
C ARG A 120 -9.47 13.61 10.91
N PHE A 121 -9.02 12.37 11.08
CA PHE A 121 -9.72 11.16 10.69
C PHE A 121 -9.38 10.04 11.70
N ALA A 122 -10.41 9.41 12.28
CA ALA A 122 -10.25 8.35 13.30
C ALA A 122 -9.23 8.76 14.40
N THR A 123 -8.18 7.98 14.58
CA THR A 123 -7.14 8.20 15.60
C THR A 123 -5.97 9.06 15.09
N SER A 124 -6.15 9.82 14.00
CA SER A 124 -5.09 10.67 13.48
C SER A 124 -4.68 11.77 14.48
N THR A 125 -3.43 12.17 14.41
CA THR A 125 -2.86 13.30 15.14
C THR A 125 -2.55 14.50 14.26
N GLY A 126 -2.89 14.42 12.99
CA GLY A 126 -2.64 15.41 11.93
C GLY A 126 -2.42 14.72 10.58
N THR A 127 -1.63 15.34 9.71
CA THR A 127 -1.23 14.80 8.40
C THR A 127 0.01 13.92 8.50
N MET A 128 0.35 13.19 7.44
CA MET A 128 1.60 12.46 7.32
C MET A 128 2.67 13.34 6.66
N ARG A 129 3.84 13.42 7.25
CA ARG A 129 4.97 14.22 6.71
C ARG A 129 5.65 13.52 5.55
N GLY A 130 6.25 14.33 4.66
CA GLY A 130 7.08 13.84 3.56
C GLY A 130 6.31 13.48 2.30
N LEU A 131 5.01 13.74 2.26
CA LEU A 131 4.15 13.52 1.09
C LEU A 131 3.98 14.78 0.24
N GLU A 132 4.39 15.93 0.75
CA GLU A 132 4.28 17.22 0.08
C GLU A 132 5.26 17.28 -1.11
N GLY A 133 4.76 17.80 -2.23
CA GLY A 133 5.53 18.05 -3.46
C GLY A 133 5.88 19.51 -3.60
#